data_85d6e1e30120c5fd4f3c37fddf774fa5
#
_entry.id   85d6e1e30120c5fd4f3c37fddf774fa5
#
_cell.length_a   1.000
_cell.length_b   1.000
_cell.length_c   1.000
_cell.angle_alpha   90.00
_cell.angle_beta   90.00
_cell.angle_gamma   90.00
#
_symmetry.space_group_name_H-M   'P 1'
#
loop_
_entity.id
_entity.type
_entity.pdbx_description
1 polymer ?
#
loop_
_entity_poly.entity_id
_entity_poly.type
_entity_poly.pdbx_seq_one_letter_code
_entity_poly.pdbx_strand_id
1 'polypeptide(L)'
;MALLALTATSPVSRPEVIALRTMGSTVYAEIDQPDSYGQSEVWAVSDDGGHQWRRLEGAVPAGAVEAASKACRSDGHCFQAVGHSIGHRAANGDLESTFTFNKRQRAVIDYRRFDEGASLYDLFTAVAVVDQSGTDSVVVSARDQGVVVVGADGHWQRVQVLGARPTPMSGTMIPFFLAEKLLFFSLPIAVFTVVLSLATKTGSVWRRLGNAIGTLVAAGALWGVGMLVWAIGTFNRVNPMTLAALIGGAALMTIGLPLINLRQGRSRAEVTPSAF
;
A
#
# COMPACT_ATOMS: atom_id res chain seq x y z
N MET A 1 -18.79 27.37 13.29
CA MET A 1 -17.61 26.49 13.28
C MET A 1 -18.10 25.05 13.17
N ALA A 2 -18.33 24.57 11.96
CA ALA A 2 -18.61 23.17 11.72
C ALA A 2 -17.23 22.49 11.55
N LEU A 3 -16.81 21.78 12.59
CA LEU A 3 -15.67 20.87 12.52
C LEU A 3 -15.97 19.88 11.40
N LEU A 4 -15.15 19.91 10.38
CA LEU A 4 -14.96 18.78 9.48
C LEU A 4 -14.55 17.59 10.36
N ALA A 5 -15.53 16.81 10.78
CA ALA A 5 -15.29 15.43 11.11
C ALA A 5 -14.83 14.77 9.81
N LEU A 6 -13.52 14.84 9.56
CA LEU A 6 -12.85 13.87 8.75
C LEU A 6 -13.19 12.54 9.41
N THR A 7 -14.22 11.89 8.92
CA THR A 7 -14.44 10.48 9.17
C THR A 7 -13.15 9.83 8.67
N ALA A 8 -12.24 9.59 9.62
CA ALA A 8 -11.20 8.64 9.42
C ALA A 8 -11.96 7.36 9.05
N THR A 9 -12.05 7.07 7.76
CA THR A 9 -12.40 5.74 7.30
C THR A 9 -11.36 4.87 7.96
N SER A 10 -11.81 4.06 8.93
CA SER A 10 -10.95 3.08 9.57
C SER A 10 -10.20 2.40 8.44
N PRO A 11 -8.87 2.31 8.52
CA PRO A 11 -8.11 1.63 7.49
C PRO A 11 -8.77 0.27 7.30
N VAL A 12 -9.20 -0.03 6.09
CA VAL A 12 -9.76 -1.33 5.77
C VAL A 12 -8.61 -2.29 5.90
N SER A 13 -8.49 -2.90 7.07
CA SER A 13 -7.48 -3.90 7.34
C SER A 13 -7.65 -5.00 6.30
N ARG A 14 -6.54 -5.45 5.76
CA ARG A 14 -6.53 -6.45 4.70
C ARG A 14 -6.48 -7.84 5.29
N PRO A 15 -7.00 -8.83 4.54
CA PRO A 15 -6.74 -10.21 4.90
C PRO A 15 -5.24 -10.47 5.02
N GLU A 16 -4.82 -11.05 6.14
CA GLU A 16 -3.43 -11.44 6.41
C GLU A 16 -3.33 -12.93 6.69
N VAL A 17 -2.29 -13.57 6.16
CA VAL A 17 -1.91 -14.93 6.54
C VAL A 17 -1.19 -14.87 7.88
N ILE A 18 -1.85 -15.32 8.95
CA ILE A 18 -1.31 -15.24 10.32
C ILE A 18 -0.60 -16.49 10.76
N ALA A 19 -1.01 -17.65 10.27
CA ALA A 19 -0.36 -18.93 10.56
C ALA A 19 -0.39 -19.88 9.37
N LEU A 20 0.55 -20.82 9.35
CA LEU A 20 0.57 -21.95 8.44
C LEU A 20 0.54 -23.24 9.26
N ARG A 21 -0.15 -24.27 8.76
CA ARG A 21 -0.08 -25.64 9.28
C ARG A 21 0.13 -26.63 8.15
N THR A 22 0.70 -27.77 8.44
CA THR A 22 0.95 -28.83 7.44
C THR A 22 0.46 -30.17 7.91
N MET A 23 -0.02 -30.96 6.96
CA MET A 23 -0.36 -32.37 7.19
C MET A 23 -0.04 -33.16 5.91
N GLY A 24 1.03 -33.93 5.94
CA GLY A 24 1.55 -34.58 4.75
C GLY A 24 1.97 -33.57 3.68
N SER A 25 1.40 -33.68 2.47
CA SER A 25 1.65 -32.75 1.35
C SER A 25 0.72 -31.52 1.35
N THR A 26 -0.22 -31.45 2.27
CA THR A 26 -1.23 -30.37 2.33
C THR A 26 -0.78 -29.24 3.25
N VAL A 27 -0.96 -28.01 2.80
CA VAL A 27 -0.71 -26.79 3.57
C VAL A 27 -2.04 -26.11 3.88
N TYR A 28 -2.20 -25.69 5.12
CA TYR A 28 -3.33 -24.88 5.60
C TYR A 28 -2.80 -23.50 5.98
N ALA A 29 -3.50 -22.46 5.57
CA ALA A 29 -3.21 -21.07 5.95
C ALA A 29 -4.38 -20.50 6.72
N GLU A 30 -4.11 -19.99 7.89
CA GLU A 30 -5.04 -19.21 8.69
C GLU A 30 -4.99 -17.76 8.23
N ILE A 31 -6.17 -17.20 7.92
CA ILE A 31 -6.28 -15.86 7.38
C ILE A 31 -7.16 -15.05 8.32
N ASP A 32 -6.59 -14.00 8.86
CA ASP A 32 -7.35 -12.95 9.52
C ASP A 32 -8.05 -12.10 8.45
N GLN A 33 -9.37 -12.19 8.40
CA GLN A 33 -10.21 -11.37 7.52
C GLN A 33 -10.94 -10.34 8.37
N PRO A 34 -10.47 -9.10 8.41
CA PRO A 34 -11.22 -8.05 9.05
C PRO A 34 -12.47 -7.75 8.23
N ASP A 35 -13.61 -8.07 8.75
CA ASP A 35 -14.90 -7.67 8.19
C ASP A 35 -15.50 -6.49 8.96
N SER A 36 -16.59 -5.92 8.43
CA SER A 36 -17.25 -4.75 9.03
C SER A 36 -17.88 -5.04 10.40
N TYR A 37 -17.91 -6.30 10.82
CA TYR A 37 -18.61 -6.78 12.03
C TYR A 37 -17.71 -7.48 13.04
N GLY A 38 -16.43 -7.65 12.73
CA GLY A 38 -15.45 -8.30 13.59
C GLY A 38 -14.35 -9.03 12.80
N GLN A 39 -13.39 -9.58 13.53
CA GLN A 39 -12.38 -10.45 12.93
C GLN A 39 -12.99 -11.84 12.68
N SER A 40 -12.95 -12.30 11.44
CA SER A 40 -13.32 -13.65 11.08
C SER A 40 -12.08 -14.43 10.65
N GLU A 41 -11.71 -15.44 11.40
CA GLU A 41 -10.66 -16.38 11.03
C GLU A 41 -11.19 -17.33 9.95
N VAL A 42 -10.51 -17.36 8.83
CA VAL A 42 -10.85 -18.20 7.69
C VAL A 42 -9.65 -19.05 7.34
N TRP A 43 -9.88 -20.34 7.14
CA TRP A 43 -8.83 -21.24 6.71
C TRP A 43 -8.83 -21.43 5.19
N ALA A 44 -7.65 -21.40 4.60
CA ALA A 44 -7.39 -21.81 3.23
C ALA A 44 -6.58 -23.09 3.21
N VAL A 45 -6.74 -23.88 2.17
CA VAL A 45 -6.00 -25.13 1.96
C VAL A 45 -5.41 -25.18 0.56
N SER A 46 -4.20 -25.72 0.50
CA SER A 46 -3.47 -26.00 -0.74
C SER A 46 -2.98 -27.44 -0.71
N ASP A 47 -3.28 -28.19 -1.77
CA ASP A 47 -2.87 -29.59 -1.96
C ASP A 47 -1.75 -29.70 -3.01
N ASP A 48 -1.25 -28.55 -3.52
CA ASP A 48 -0.25 -28.46 -4.60
C ASP A 48 1.03 -27.68 -4.16
N GLY A 49 1.41 -27.79 -2.87
CA GLY A 49 2.61 -27.16 -2.33
C GLY A 49 2.54 -25.64 -2.19
N GLY A 50 1.35 -25.08 -2.08
CA GLY A 50 1.15 -23.65 -1.87
C GLY A 50 0.92 -22.83 -3.13
N HIS A 51 0.81 -23.43 -4.30
CA HIS A 51 0.63 -22.73 -5.57
C HIS A 51 -0.80 -22.29 -5.83
N GLN A 52 -1.79 -23.10 -5.41
CA GLN A 52 -3.21 -22.77 -5.52
C GLN A 52 -3.90 -22.93 -4.17
N TRP A 53 -4.78 -22.00 -3.85
CA TRP A 53 -5.46 -21.95 -2.58
C TRP A 53 -6.97 -21.86 -2.73
N ARG A 54 -7.67 -22.69 -1.98
CA ARG A 54 -9.13 -22.66 -1.88
C ARG A 54 -9.55 -22.50 -0.43
N ARG A 55 -10.73 -21.97 -0.19
CA ARG A 55 -11.30 -21.90 1.16
C ARG A 55 -11.51 -23.31 1.71
N LEU A 56 -11.09 -23.53 2.94
CA LEU A 56 -11.37 -24.77 3.64
C LEU A 56 -12.83 -24.75 4.14
N GLU A 57 -13.58 -25.77 3.75
CA GLU A 57 -14.91 -26.02 4.30
C GLU A 57 -14.77 -26.94 5.51
N GLY A 58 -14.95 -26.39 6.71
CA GLY A 58 -14.82 -27.13 7.96
C GLY A 58 -13.57 -26.79 8.77
N ALA A 59 -13.22 -27.64 9.71
CA ALA A 59 -12.10 -27.44 10.62
C ALA A 59 -10.79 -28.02 10.02
N VAL A 60 -9.66 -27.40 10.37
CA VAL A 60 -8.33 -27.95 10.10
C VAL A 60 -8.19 -29.29 10.83
N PRO A 61 -7.65 -30.34 10.16
CA PRO A 61 -7.46 -31.64 10.79
C PRO A 61 -6.64 -31.55 12.09
N ALA A 62 -7.05 -32.27 13.11
CA ALA A 62 -6.38 -32.23 14.42
C ALA A 62 -4.91 -32.70 14.40
N GLY A 63 -4.49 -33.41 13.35
CA GLY A 63 -3.10 -33.82 13.12
C GLY A 63 -2.23 -32.82 12.38
N ALA A 64 -2.79 -31.67 11.96
CA ALA A 64 -2.01 -30.64 11.28
C ALA A 64 -1.03 -29.94 12.24
N VAL A 65 0.24 -29.90 11.87
CA VAL A 65 1.33 -29.33 12.67
C VAL A 65 1.52 -27.87 12.30
N GLU A 66 1.62 -27.01 13.30
CA GLU A 66 1.88 -25.59 13.11
C GLU A 66 3.30 -25.35 12.61
N ALA A 67 3.45 -24.51 11.58
CA ALA A 67 4.73 -24.16 11.01
C ALA A 67 5.44 -23.11 11.88
N ALA A 68 6.72 -23.36 12.15
CA ALA A 68 7.56 -22.42 12.89
C ALA A 68 8.18 -21.39 11.96
N SER A 69 8.93 -20.43 12.52
CA SER A 69 9.73 -19.46 11.73
C SER A 69 10.90 -20.13 10.98
N LYS A 70 11.17 -21.41 11.23
CA LYS A 70 12.20 -22.21 10.59
C LYS A 70 11.70 -23.60 10.30
N ALA A 71 12.01 -24.10 9.10
CA ALA A 71 11.76 -25.50 8.72
C ALA A 71 12.91 -26.03 7.85
N CYS A 72 13.13 -27.34 7.89
CA CYS A 72 14.19 -27.99 7.13
C CYS A 72 13.60 -29.07 6.23
N ARG A 73 14.16 -29.19 5.03
CA ARG A 73 13.92 -30.32 4.12
C ARG A 73 14.59 -31.59 4.62
N SER A 74 14.18 -32.72 4.09
CA SER A 74 14.76 -34.03 4.35
C SER A 74 16.25 -34.12 3.98
N ASP A 75 16.70 -33.35 3.01
CA ASP A 75 18.10 -33.25 2.56
C ASP A 75 19.00 -32.40 3.49
N GLY A 76 18.46 -31.87 4.59
CA GLY A 76 19.17 -31.03 5.57
C GLY A 76 19.23 -29.55 5.23
N HIS A 77 18.66 -29.12 4.11
CA HIS A 77 18.51 -27.70 3.77
C HIS A 77 17.41 -27.06 4.61
N CYS A 78 17.76 -26.00 5.34
CA CYS A 78 16.85 -25.30 6.22
C CYS A 78 16.51 -23.91 5.71
N PHE A 79 15.24 -23.50 5.87
CA PHE A 79 14.75 -22.18 5.54
C PHE A 79 14.28 -21.49 6.80
N GLN A 80 14.52 -20.20 6.89
CA GLN A 80 14.16 -19.39 8.05
C GLN A 80 13.60 -18.04 7.63
N ALA A 81 12.46 -17.67 8.20
CA ALA A 81 11.90 -16.34 8.09
C ALA A 81 12.67 -15.36 8.99
N VAL A 82 13.19 -14.27 8.42
CA VAL A 82 13.96 -13.24 9.14
C VAL A 82 13.50 -11.87 8.68
N GLY A 83 12.55 -11.29 9.38
CA GLY A 83 12.02 -9.96 9.09
C GLY A 83 11.47 -9.85 7.66
N HIS A 84 12.21 -9.22 6.75
CA HIS A 84 11.83 -9.01 5.33
C HIS A 84 12.57 -9.94 4.36
N SER A 85 13.25 -10.96 4.84
CA SER A 85 14.01 -11.91 4.03
C SER A 85 13.77 -13.34 4.46
N ILE A 86 13.98 -14.25 3.53
CA ILE A 86 14.00 -15.68 3.77
C ILE A 86 15.46 -16.12 3.66
N GLY A 87 15.98 -16.61 4.75
CA GLY A 87 17.31 -17.22 4.79
C GLY A 87 17.25 -18.70 4.44
N HIS A 88 18.26 -19.18 3.74
CA HIS A 88 18.51 -20.57 3.46
C HIS A 88 19.85 -20.98 4.04
N ARG A 89 19.89 -22.14 4.68
CA ARG A 89 21.11 -22.75 5.17
C ARG A 89 21.24 -24.15 4.56
N ALA A 90 22.32 -24.40 3.85
CA ALA A 90 22.70 -25.76 3.48
C ALA A 90 23.09 -26.56 4.72
N ALA A 91 23.10 -27.91 4.62
CA ALA A 91 23.32 -28.81 5.75
C ALA A 91 24.58 -28.47 6.57
N ASN A 92 25.64 -27.96 5.95
CA ASN A 92 26.92 -27.61 6.58
C ASN A 92 27.34 -26.15 6.31
N GLY A 93 26.39 -25.28 5.95
CA GLY A 93 26.68 -23.91 5.52
C GLY A 93 26.15 -22.84 6.47
N ASP A 94 26.55 -21.61 6.19
CA ASP A 94 26.02 -20.42 6.85
C ASP A 94 24.61 -20.07 6.30
N LEU A 95 23.91 -19.22 7.04
CA LEU A 95 22.60 -18.71 6.64
C LEU A 95 22.79 -17.65 5.53
N GLU A 96 22.34 -17.94 4.33
CA GLU A 96 22.35 -17.01 3.21
C GLU A 96 20.93 -16.51 2.90
N SER A 97 20.79 -15.24 2.54
CA SER A 97 19.49 -14.71 2.09
C SER A 97 19.19 -15.24 0.68
N THR A 98 18.14 -16.02 0.55
CA THR A 98 17.73 -16.61 -0.73
C THR A 98 16.56 -15.86 -1.38
N PHE A 99 15.76 -15.18 -0.58
CA PHE A 99 14.70 -14.31 -1.06
C PHE A 99 14.62 -13.05 -0.20
N THR A 100 14.60 -11.89 -0.86
CA THR A 100 14.38 -10.61 -0.18
C THR A 100 13.67 -9.65 -1.13
N PHE A 101 12.80 -8.83 -0.57
CA PHE A 101 12.23 -7.72 -1.33
C PHE A 101 13.28 -6.64 -1.55
N ASN A 102 13.42 -6.16 -2.78
CA ASN A 102 14.32 -5.04 -3.06
C ASN A 102 13.84 -3.75 -2.36
N LYS A 103 14.71 -2.73 -2.30
CA LYS A 103 14.40 -1.46 -1.58
C LYS A 103 13.08 -0.81 -2.03
N ARG A 104 12.77 -0.86 -3.35
CA ARG A 104 11.53 -0.28 -3.89
C ARG A 104 10.30 -1.08 -3.48
N GLN A 105 10.40 -2.40 -3.53
CA GLN A 105 9.34 -3.30 -3.11
C GLN A 105 9.04 -3.13 -1.62
N ARG A 106 10.07 -3.08 -0.78
CA ARG A 106 9.94 -2.79 0.66
C ARG A 106 9.25 -1.46 0.89
N ALA A 107 9.72 -0.38 0.26
CA ALA A 107 9.11 0.93 0.43
C ALA A 107 7.60 0.94 0.07
N VAL A 108 7.17 0.18 -0.93
CA VAL A 108 5.75 0.07 -1.30
C VAL A 108 4.96 -0.73 -0.25
N ILE A 109 5.51 -1.83 0.25
CA ILE A 109 4.89 -2.66 1.29
C ILE A 109 4.80 -1.87 2.60
N ASP A 110 5.92 -1.27 3.03
CA ASP A 110 6.02 -0.52 4.27
C ASP A 110 5.09 0.70 4.26
N TYR A 111 5.02 1.41 3.13
CA TYR A 111 4.10 2.53 2.96
C TYR A 111 2.65 2.11 3.17
N ARG A 112 2.23 1.01 2.54
CA ARG A 112 0.86 0.50 2.69
C ARG A 112 0.57 0.04 4.11
N ARG A 113 1.50 -0.68 4.72
CA ARG A 113 1.35 -1.15 6.11
C ARG A 113 1.32 0.00 7.11
N PHE A 114 2.12 1.04 6.88
CA PHE A 114 2.10 2.25 7.70
C PHE A 114 0.75 2.98 7.60
N ASP A 115 0.20 3.10 6.41
CA ASP A 115 -1.10 3.73 6.15
C ASP A 115 -2.25 2.94 6.80
N GLU A 116 -2.11 1.63 6.91
CA GLU A 116 -3.04 0.71 7.57
C GLU A 116 -2.77 0.55 9.09
N GLY A 117 -1.77 1.25 9.65
CA GLY A 117 -1.40 1.17 11.06
C GLY A 117 -0.77 -0.17 11.48
N ALA A 118 -0.39 -1.00 10.52
CA ALA A 118 0.20 -2.30 10.78
C ALA A 118 1.68 -2.19 11.21
N SER A 119 2.15 -3.16 11.99
CA SER A 119 3.56 -3.25 12.37
C SER A 119 4.46 -3.41 11.15
N LEU A 120 5.52 -2.61 11.07
CA LEU A 120 6.54 -2.68 10.01
C LEU A 120 7.51 -3.87 10.16
N TYR A 121 7.38 -4.62 11.26
CA TYR A 121 8.30 -5.70 11.60
C TYR A 121 7.69 -7.05 11.21
N ASP A 122 8.54 -7.97 10.76
CA ASP A 122 8.22 -9.37 10.51
C ASP A 122 7.17 -9.61 9.42
N LEU A 123 7.53 -9.28 8.18
CA LEU A 123 6.71 -9.61 7.01
C LEU A 123 6.60 -11.13 6.84
N PHE A 124 7.71 -11.85 7.02
CA PHE A 124 7.74 -13.32 6.98
C PHE A 124 7.67 -13.88 8.39
N THR A 125 6.69 -14.76 8.65
CA THR A 125 6.40 -15.25 10.01
C THR A 125 6.54 -16.75 10.18
N ALA A 126 6.12 -17.55 9.20
CA ALA A 126 6.11 -18.99 9.28
C ALA A 126 6.67 -19.62 8.01
N VAL A 127 7.37 -20.72 8.16
CA VAL A 127 7.96 -21.52 7.09
C VAL A 127 7.44 -22.95 7.17
N ALA A 128 6.82 -23.42 6.13
CA ALA A 128 6.38 -24.80 5.97
C ALA A 128 7.19 -25.49 4.86
N VAL A 129 7.59 -26.72 5.10
CA VAL A 129 8.17 -27.59 4.08
C VAL A 129 7.21 -28.75 3.87
N VAL A 130 6.83 -29.01 2.63
CA VAL A 130 5.91 -30.07 2.27
C VAL A 130 6.47 -30.90 1.13
N ASP A 131 6.41 -32.22 1.27
CA ASP A 131 6.81 -33.16 0.23
C ASP A 131 5.69 -33.30 -0.80
N GLN A 132 6.01 -32.97 -2.05
CA GLN A 132 5.12 -33.20 -3.17
C GLN A 132 5.73 -34.23 -4.10
N SER A 133 5.31 -35.48 -3.96
CA SER A 133 5.73 -36.59 -4.86
C SER A 133 7.26 -36.72 -4.98
N GLY A 134 7.98 -36.58 -3.88
CA GLY A 134 9.43 -36.67 -3.83
C GLY A 134 10.17 -35.34 -4.09
N THR A 135 9.44 -34.26 -4.16
CA THR A 135 10.02 -32.90 -4.31
C THR A 135 9.50 -31.97 -3.23
N ASP A 136 10.39 -31.50 -2.36
CA ASP A 136 10.04 -30.60 -1.30
C ASP A 136 9.71 -29.20 -1.83
N SER A 137 8.51 -28.71 -1.56
CA SER A 137 8.14 -27.30 -1.71
C SER A 137 8.28 -26.56 -0.39
N VAL A 138 8.72 -25.30 -0.43
CA VAL A 138 8.81 -24.44 0.74
C VAL A 138 7.79 -23.33 0.61
N VAL A 139 6.91 -23.20 1.61
CA VAL A 139 5.86 -22.20 1.67
C VAL A 139 6.15 -21.27 2.84
N VAL A 140 6.22 -19.98 2.61
CA VAL A 140 6.51 -18.98 3.63
C VAL A 140 5.36 -17.99 3.72
N SER A 141 4.82 -17.79 4.91
CA SER A 141 3.80 -16.77 5.17
C SER A 141 4.40 -15.38 4.98
N ALA A 142 3.70 -14.55 4.21
CA ALA A 142 4.07 -13.15 3.94
C ALA A 142 2.94 -12.18 4.33
N ARG A 143 2.14 -12.53 5.33
CA ARG A 143 1.03 -11.74 5.89
C ARG A 143 0.04 -11.26 4.82
N ASP A 144 -0.17 -9.93 4.72
CA ASP A 144 -1.04 -9.27 3.73
C ASP A 144 -0.61 -9.50 2.28
N GLN A 145 0.66 -9.93 2.07
CA GLN A 145 1.21 -10.28 0.76
C GLN A 145 0.88 -11.72 0.32
N GLY A 146 0.14 -12.47 1.12
CA GLY A 146 -0.17 -13.88 0.88
C GLY A 146 0.96 -14.80 1.31
N VAL A 147 1.44 -15.66 0.42
CA VAL A 147 2.58 -16.56 0.67
C VAL A 147 3.64 -16.42 -0.42
N VAL A 148 4.86 -16.82 -0.07
CA VAL A 148 5.97 -16.97 -1.02
C VAL A 148 6.31 -18.46 -1.08
N VAL A 149 6.38 -19.01 -2.28
CA VAL A 149 6.58 -20.43 -2.51
C VAL A 149 7.83 -20.64 -3.37
N VAL A 150 8.63 -21.63 -3.02
CA VAL A 150 9.69 -22.16 -3.89
C VAL A 150 9.45 -23.63 -4.13
N GLY A 151 9.31 -23.98 -5.41
CA GLY A 151 9.20 -25.37 -5.86
C GLY A 151 10.54 -26.02 -6.19
N ALA A 152 10.46 -27.13 -6.92
CA ALA A 152 11.62 -27.89 -7.38
C ALA A 152 12.55 -27.10 -8.31
N ASP A 153 12.01 -26.14 -9.06
CA ASP A 153 12.75 -25.29 -9.98
C ASP A 153 13.65 -24.23 -9.30
N GLY A 154 13.54 -24.11 -7.97
CA GLY A 154 14.28 -23.12 -7.17
C GLY A 154 13.80 -21.68 -7.34
N HIS A 155 12.76 -21.45 -8.14
CA HIS A 155 12.22 -20.11 -8.35
C HIS A 155 11.18 -19.73 -7.29
N TRP A 156 11.38 -18.57 -6.68
CA TRP A 156 10.45 -18.02 -5.70
C TRP A 156 9.28 -17.34 -6.38
N GLN A 157 8.08 -17.76 -6.04
CA GLN A 157 6.83 -17.21 -6.55
C GLN A 157 6.03 -16.61 -5.41
N ARG A 158 5.37 -15.48 -5.67
CA ARG A 158 4.44 -14.85 -4.75
C ARG A 158 3.02 -15.27 -5.09
N VAL A 159 2.35 -15.90 -4.16
CA VAL A 159 1.05 -16.52 -4.39
C VAL A 159 -0.01 -15.84 -3.53
N GLN A 160 -1.15 -15.55 -4.13
CA GLN A 160 -2.31 -15.03 -3.43
C GLN A 160 -2.98 -16.14 -2.61
N VAL A 161 -3.34 -15.84 -1.36
CA VAL A 161 -4.14 -16.73 -0.50
C VAL A 161 -5.46 -16.04 -0.20
N LEU A 162 -6.54 -16.49 -0.80
CA LEU A 162 -7.88 -15.89 -0.71
C LEU A 162 -7.84 -14.36 -0.94
N GLY A 163 -8.05 -13.56 0.10
CA GLY A 163 -8.02 -12.10 0.03
C GLY A 163 -6.63 -11.47 0.19
N ALA A 164 -5.66 -12.18 0.82
CA ALA A 164 -4.28 -11.72 0.97
C ALA A 164 -3.56 -11.75 -0.38
N ARG A 165 -3.25 -10.58 -0.92
CA ARG A 165 -2.74 -10.44 -2.30
C ARG A 165 -1.36 -9.83 -2.33
N PRO A 166 -0.44 -10.40 -3.12
CA PRO A 166 0.82 -9.75 -3.42
C PRO A 166 0.59 -8.33 -3.95
N THR A 167 1.22 -7.35 -3.33
CA THR A 167 1.21 -5.98 -3.85
C THR A 167 1.85 -5.98 -5.24
N PRO A 168 1.19 -5.45 -6.28
CA PRO A 168 1.80 -5.29 -7.59
C PRO A 168 3.08 -4.47 -7.46
N MET A 169 4.21 -5.04 -7.84
CA MET A 169 5.54 -4.40 -7.73
C MET A 169 5.93 -3.67 -9.03
N SER A 170 4.95 -3.30 -9.84
CA SER A 170 5.20 -2.50 -11.04
C SER A 170 5.67 -1.11 -10.63
N GLY A 171 6.68 -0.58 -11.33
CA GLY A 171 7.17 0.80 -11.13
C GLY A 171 6.10 1.89 -11.31
N THR A 172 4.93 1.52 -11.80
CA THR A 172 3.74 2.37 -11.98
C THR A 172 3.07 2.79 -10.66
N MET A 173 3.33 2.08 -9.54
CA MET A 173 2.74 2.42 -8.23
C MET A 173 3.39 3.65 -7.59
N ILE A 174 4.69 3.88 -7.82
CA ILE A 174 5.41 5.03 -7.23
C ILE A 174 4.82 6.36 -7.67
N PRO A 175 4.57 6.60 -8.98
CA PRO A 175 3.88 7.83 -9.42
C PRO A 175 2.50 8.00 -8.81
N PHE A 176 1.75 6.91 -8.63
CA PHE A 176 0.43 6.95 -7.98
C PHE A 176 0.53 7.46 -6.54
N PHE A 177 1.42 6.90 -5.72
CA PHE A 177 1.59 7.34 -4.33
C PHE A 177 2.08 8.78 -4.21
N LEU A 178 2.99 9.21 -5.11
CA LEU A 178 3.42 10.60 -5.15
C LEU A 178 2.26 11.55 -5.50
N ALA A 179 1.45 11.19 -6.50
CA ALA A 179 0.29 11.97 -6.90
C ALA A 179 -0.78 12.06 -5.79
N GLU A 180 -1.00 10.95 -5.08
CA GLU A 180 -1.89 10.90 -3.91
C GLU A 180 -1.43 11.86 -2.82
N LYS A 181 -0.17 11.79 -2.40
CA LYS A 181 0.36 12.72 -1.40
C LYS A 181 0.31 14.18 -1.87
N LEU A 182 0.64 14.43 -3.13
CA LEU A 182 0.53 15.76 -3.72
C LEU A 182 -0.91 16.28 -3.65
N LEU A 183 -1.91 15.44 -3.92
CA LEU A 183 -3.32 15.79 -3.82
C LEU A 183 -3.69 16.20 -2.38
N PHE A 184 -3.33 15.40 -1.38
CA PHE A 184 -3.64 15.68 0.03
C PHE A 184 -3.02 17.00 0.51
N PHE A 185 -1.79 17.30 0.09
CA PHE A 185 -1.10 18.54 0.47
C PHE A 185 -1.47 19.75 -0.38
N SER A 186 -2.10 19.56 -1.54
CA SER A 186 -2.38 20.65 -2.47
C SER A 186 -3.35 21.69 -1.92
N LEU A 187 -4.38 21.29 -1.20
CA LEU A 187 -5.36 22.20 -0.62
C LEU A 187 -4.77 23.09 0.50
N PRO A 188 -4.04 22.56 1.49
CA PRO A 188 -3.33 23.40 2.47
C PRO A 188 -2.37 24.39 1.84
N ILE A 189 -1.62 23.98 0.83
CA ILE A 189 -0.70 24.86 0.09
C ILE A 189 -1.47 25.97 -0.64
N ALA A 190 -2.60 25.65 -1.28
CA ALA A 190 -3.45 26.64 -1.95
C ALA A 190 -4.00 27.66 -0.96
N VAL A 191 -4.50 27.22 0.19
CA VAL A 191 -4.99 28.09 1.26
C VAL A 191 -3.89 29.02 1.76
N PHE A 192 -2.71 28.48 2.07
CA PHE A 192 -1.56 29.26 2.51
C PHE A 192 -1.16 30.32 1.49
N THR A 193 -1.13 29.95 0.20
CA THR A 193 -0.77 30.88 -0.90
C THR A 193 -1.80 32.00 -1.04
N VAL A 194 -3.09 31.72 -0.84
CA VAL A 194 -4.14 32.74 -0.86
C VAL A 194 -4.00 33.69 0.31
N VAL A 195 -3.76 33.17 1.52
CA VAL A 195 -3.53 34.01 2.72
C VAL A 195 -2.33 34.92 2.49
N LEU A 196 -1.24 34.41 1.97
CA LEU A 196 -0.05 35.17 1.62
C LEU A 196 -0.37 36.28 0.59
N SER A 197 -1.21 35.95 -0.41
CA SER A 197 -1.63 36.92 -1.44
C SER A 197 -2.46 38.06 -0.86
N LEU A 198 -3.27 37.82 0.14
CA LEU A 198 -4.04 38.84 0.85
C LEU A 198 -3.15 39.77 1.66
N ALA A 199 -2.10 39.23 2.28
CA ALA A 199 -1.16 40.01 3.08
C ALA A 199 -0.25 40.94 2.23
N THR A 200 0.05 40.56 0.99
CA THR A 200 1.06 41.25 0.16
C THR A 200 0.49 42.22 -0.89
N LYS A 201 -0.81 42.19 -1.17
CA LYS A 201 -1.42 43.01 -2.22
C LYS A 201 -1.83 44.40 -1.72
N THR A 202 -1.48 45.42 -2.49
CA THR A 202 -2.01 46.79 -2.39
C THR A 202 -3.31 46.90 -3.18
N GLY A 203 -4.30 47.66 -2.70
CA GLY A 203 -5.58 47.89 -3.39
C GLY A 203 -6.81 47.73 -2.46
N SER A 204 -8.01 47.90 -3.04
CA SER A 204 -9.26 47.84 -2.29
C SER A 204 -9.45 46.47 -1.61
N VAL A 205 -9.76 46.49 -0.31
CA VAL A 205 -9.97 45.27 0.52
C VAL A 205 -11.04 44.35 -0.08
N TRP A 206 -12.11 44.90 -0.60
CA TRP A 206 -13.21 44.13 -1.19
C TRP A 206 -12.82 43.37 -2.45
N ARG A 207 -12.01 43.97 -3.30
CA ARG A 207 -11.51 43.32 -4.51
C ARG A 207 -10.56 42.20 -4.19
N ARG A 208 -9.71 42.37 -3.16
CA ARG A 208 -8.78 41.32 -2.67
C ARG A 208 -9.55 40.15 -2.11
N LEU A 209 -10.56 40.45 -1.29
CA LEU A 209 -11.39 39.40 -0.66
C LEU A 209 -12.16 38.60 -1.72
N GLY A 210 -12.77 39.27 -2.69
CA GLY A 210 -13.48 38.60 -3.81
C GLY A 210 -12.58 37.68 -4.63
N ASN A 211 -11.38 38.12 -4.97
CA ASN A 211 -10.40 37.29 -5.68
C ASN A 211 -9.90 36.12 -4.84
N ALA A 212 -9.70 36.30 -3.54
CA ALA A 212 -9.28 35.24 -2.64
C ALA A 212 -10.35 34.15 -2.50
N ILE A 213 -11.61 34.57 -2.29
CA ILE A 213 -12.75 33.63 -2.21
C ILE A 213 -12.90 32.88 -3.51
N GLY A 214 -12.90 33.57 -4.66
CA GLY A 214 -13.00 32.91 -5.97
C GLY A 214 -11.88 31.89 -6.22
N THR A 215 -10.65 32.22 -5.84
CA THR A 215 -9.51 31.31 -5.96
C THR A 215 -9.65 30.09 -5.04
N LEU A 216 -10.09 30.27 -3.80
CA LEU A 216 -10.31 29.17 -2.86
C LEU A 216 -11.44 28.25 -3.33
N VAL A 217 -12.53 28.80 -3.84
CA VAL A 217 -13.64 28.01 -4.40
C VAL A 217 -13.17 27.16 -5.59
N ALA A 218 -12.41 27.79 -6.52
CA ALA A 218 -11.87 27.08 -7.67
C ALA A 218 -10.86 25.99 -7.27
N ALA A 219 -9.95 26.29 -6.34
CA ALA A 219 -8.99 25.32 -5.84
C ALA A 219 -9.69 24.16 -5.10
N GLY A 220 -10.71 24.46 -4.29
CA GLY A 220 -11.51 23.46 -3.59
C GLY A 220 -12.29 22.56 -4.57
N ALA A 221 -12.84 23.11 -5.64
CA ALA A 221 -13.53 22.33 -6.68
C ALA A 221 -12.56 21.36 -7.38
N LEU A 222 -11.37 21.84 -7.80
CA LEU A 222 -10.34 21.00 -8.42
C LEU A 222 -9.83 19.91 -7.49
N TRP A 223 -9.62 20.23 -6.23
CA TRP A 223 -9.25 19.26 -5.20
C TRP A 223 -10.35 18.20 -5.03
N GLY A 224 -11.62 18.62 -4.97
CA GLY A 224 -12.77 17.72 -4.87
C GLY A 224 -12.87 16.77 -6.08
N VAL A 225 -12.62 17.27 -7.30
CA VAL A 225 -12.53 16.42 -8.50
C VAL A 225 -11.40 15.41 -8.37
N GLY A 226 -10.22 15.84 -7.92
CA GLY A 226 -9.08 14.94 -7.70
C GLY A 226 -9.39 13.84 -6.70
N MET A 227 -10.07 14.17 -5.58
CA MET A 227 -10.50 13.20 -4.57
C MET A 227 -11.55 12.22 -5.12
N LEU A 228 -12.49 12.71 -5.93
CA LEU A 228 -13.49 11.86 -6.56
C LEU A 228 -12.85 10.87 -7.54
N VAL A 229 -11.93 11.35 -8.37
CA VAL A 229 -11.17 10.53 -9.33
C VAL A 229 -10.33 9.49 -8.58
N TRP A 230 -9.66 9.89 -7.49
CA TRP A 230 -8.91 8.99 -6.63
C TRP A 230 -9.81 7.89 -6.05
N ALA A 231 -10.95 8.24 -5.45
CA ALA A 231 -11.89 7.29 -4.87
C ALA A 231 -12.43 6.31 -5.93
N ILE A 232 -13.01 6.82 -7.02
CA ILE A 232 -13.57 5.98 -8.09
C ILE A 232 -12.50 5.10 -8.72
N GLY A 233 -11.31 5.63 -9.00
CA GLY A 233 -10.22 4.90 -9.62
C GLY A 233 -9.66 3.80 -8.74
N THR A 234 -9.60 4.02 -7.44
CA THR A 234 -9.12 3.04 -6.46
C THR A 234 -10.10 1.87 -6.35
N PHE A 235 -11.41 2.15 -6.28
CA PHE A 235 -12.44 1.10 -6.22
C PHE A 235 -12.57 0.33 -7.53
N ASN A 236 -12.50 0.99 -8.68
CA ASN A 236 -12.71 0.38 -10.00
C ASN A 236 -11.44 -0.23 -10.61
N ARG A 237 -10.32 -0.30 -9.87
CA ARG A 237 -9.04 -0.88 -10.34
C ARG A 237 -8.50 -0.23 -11.63
N VAL A 238 -8.67 1.06 -11.78
CA VAL A 238 -8.12 1.82 -12.91
C VAL A 238 -6.59 1.69 -12.92
N ASN A 239 -6.00 1.72 -14.11
CA ASN A 239 -4.54 1.68 -14.26
C ASN A 239 -3.89 2.77 -13.38
N PRO A 240 -2.95 2.41 -12.49
CA PRO A 240 -2.35 3.33 -11.53
C PRO A 240 -1.61 4.51 -12.18
N MET A 241 -1.07 4.35 -13.40
CA MET A 241 -0.45 5.48 -14.13
C MET A 241 -1.47 6.49 -14.61
N THR A 242 -2.61 6.04 -15.16
CA THR A 242 -3.70 6.92 -15.57
C THR A 242 -4.26 7.66 -14.35
N LEU A 243 -4.46 6.94 -13.25
CA LEU A 243 -4.94 7.51 -12.01
C LEU A 243 -3.95 8.54 -11.44
N ALA A 244 -2.65 8.22 -11.44
CA ALA A 244 -1.59 9.16 -11.03
C ALA A 244 -1.57 10.45 -11.87
N ALA A 245 -1.75 10.34 -13.18
CA ALA A 245 -1.80 11.50 -14.07
C ALA A 245 -3.00 12.40 -13.78
N LEU A 246 -4.18 11.80 -13.53
CA LEU A 246 -5.42 12.55 -13.27
C LEU A 246 -5.39 13.26 -11.91
N ILE A 247 -5.07 12.54 -10.83
CA ILE A 247 -5.03 13.11 -9.48
C ILE A 247 -3.85 14.09 -9.32
N GLY A 248 -2.70 13.78 -9.91
CA GLY A 248 -1.54 14.67 -9.93
C GLY A 248 -1.82 15.97 -10.71
N GLY A 249 -2.51 15.86 -11.85
CA GLY A 249 -2.97 17.01 -12.62
C GLY A 249 -3.93 17.90 -11.82
N ALA A 250 -4.92 17.33 -11.16
CA ALA A 250 -5.83 18.08 -10.29
C ALA A 250 -5.09 18.77 -9.13
N ALA A 251 -4.14 18.09 -8.50
CA ALA A 251 -3.32 18.65 -7.42
C ALA A 251 -2.47 19.84 -7.91
N LEU A 252 -1.81 19.70 -9.05
CA LEU A 252 -0.99 20.77 -9.65
C LEU A 252 -1.83 21.97 -10.02
N MET A 253 -3.03 21.80 -10.57
CA MET A 253 -3.95 22.89 -10.86
C MET A 253 -4.45 23.58 -9.59
N THR A 254 -4.72 22.81 -8.52
CA THR A 254 -5.12 23.36 -7.23
C THR A 254 -4.07 24.31 -6.64
N ILE A 255 -2.79 23.98 -6.80
CA ILE A 255 -1.66 24.83 -6.37
C ILE A 255 -1.41 25.96 -7.39
N GLY A 256 -1.51 25.68 -8.67
CA GLY A 256 -1.16 26.61 -9.75
C GLY A 256 -2.05 27.84 -9.80
N LEU A 257 -3.35 27.68 -9.60
CA LEU A 257 -4.31 28.78 -9.64
C LEU A 257 -3.97 29.93 -8.66
N PRO A 258 -3.73 29.66 -7.36
CA PRO A 258 -3.33 30.71 -6.43
C PRO A 258 -1.99 31.37 -6.79
N LEU A 259 -1.03 30.60 -7.28
CA LEU A 259 0.29 31.10 -7.69
C LEU A 259 0.21 32.05 -8.87
N ILE A 260 -0.63 31.74 -9.87
CA ILE A 260 -0.86 32.63 -11.03
C ILE A 260 -1.47 33.96 -10.55
N ASN A 261 -2.46 33.92 -9.68
CA ASN A 261 -3.07 35.11 -9.10
C ASN A 261 -2.08 35.97 -8.29
N LEU A 262 -1.16 35.32 -7.58
CA LEU A 262 -0.09 35.96 -6.83
C LEU A 262 0.86 36.72 -7.77
N ARG A 263 1.27 36.10 -8.88
CA ARG A 263 2.17 36.67 -9.88
C ARG A 263 1.52 37.86 -10.63
N GLN A 264 0.28 37.72 -11.06
CA GLN A 264 -0.44 38.81 -11.74
C GLN A 264 -0.64 40.04 -10.86
N GLY A 265 -0.76 39.85 -9.54
CA GLY A 265 -0.84 40.94 -8.59
C GLY A 265 0.46 41.76 -8.47
N ARG A 266 1.62 41.10 -8.61
CA ARG A 266 2.94 41.76 -8.58
C ARG A 266 3.21 42.58 -9.84
N SER A 267 3.00 42.02 -11.00
CA SER A 267 3.26 42.74 -12.28
C SER A 267 2.40 43.99 -12.47
N ARG A 268 1.18 44.05 -11.88
CA ARG A 268 0.34 45.26 -11.91
C ARG A 268 0.79 46.34 -10.94
N ALA A 269 1.46 45.96 -9.84
CA ALA A 269 2.00 46.95 -8.89
C ALA A 269 3.25 47.68 -9.41
N GLU A 270 4.01 47.01 -10.28
CA GLU A 270 5.24 47.62 -10.89
C GLU A 270 4.97 48.56 -12.07
N VAL A 271 3.78 48.50 -12.67
CA VAL A 271 3.41 49.29 -13.85
C VAL A 271 2.70 50.62 -13.50
N THR A 272 2.44 50.91 -12.24
CA THR A 272 1.93 52.25 -11.87
C THR A 272 3.12 53.21 -11.71
N PRO A 273 3.47 54.01 -12.75
CA PRO A 273 4.46 55.03 -12.58
C PRO A 273 3.90 56.06 -11.59
N SER A 274 4.71 56.43 -10.61
CA SER A 274 4.48 57.61 -9.80
C SER A 274 4.34 58.81 -10.71
N ALA A 275 3.08 59.13 -11.02
CA ALA A 275 2.79 60.45 -11.58
C ALA A 275 2.94 61.47 -10.44
N PHE A 276 4.08 62.11 -10.38
CA PHE A 276 4.33 63.37 -9.72
C PHE A 276 4.62 64.42 -10.77
#